data_00b8a8cbc59e6ff4d864a275ecad7480
#
_entry.id   00b8a8cbc59e6ff4d864a275ecad7480
#
_cell.length_a   1.000
_cell.length_b   1.000
_cell.length_c   1.000
_cell.angle_alpha   90.00
_cell.angle_beta   90.00
_cell.angle_gamma   90.00
#
_symmetry.space_group_name_H-M   'P 1'
#
loop_
_entity.id
_entity.type
_entity.pdbx_description
1 polymer ?
#
loop_
_entity_poly.entity_id
_entity_poly.type
_entity_poly.pdbx_seq_one_letter_code
_entity_poly.pdbx_strand_id
1 'polypeptide(L)'
;MKIPKDTVNVFIYVQHLLGIGHLRRASLLAKTMDKAGMSVLFASGGRPVSYLDIGKAQLFQLPALHAADNSFKVLKDINGSIVDDEWKEHRKEMLLSAFRKASPDVLLIEMFPFGRRQMRFELDPLIALAKSMNIPVISSIRDILTTHKTPGKSEWIIDRVKKDIDHVLVHGDPDFIPLEDSFPLAEKIKDKIIYTGYVVEHDQNRDPSYRTSSPEDRKGVLVSAGGGAVALPLAEAVIKAKNLSTLNNVPWLLLLGTNLPDQEFNDIVKRAPEGMIVERNRPDFCALLSKSQLSISQAGYNTVMETLMTETPAIVVPFSADSQSEQTDRAQKLEKAGALSLLSEAGLTPENLARKIDDVVQKSISTIKIDVHGTHKTTLFIKSLIEKKTNQRAIQCPK
;
A
#
# COMPACT_ATOMS: atom_id res chain seq x y z
N MET A 1 2.34 40.66 13.23
CA MET A 1 3.35 40.00 12.34
C MET A 1 3.38 38.53 12.71
N LYS A 2 2.67 37.65 11.98
CA LYS A 2 2.82 36.20 12.19
C LYS A 2 4.16 35.81 11.57
N ILE A 3 5.07 35.31 12.40
CA ILE A 3 6.33 34.71 12.00
C ILE A 3 5.95 33.61 10.95
N PRO A 4 6.64 33.50 9.80
CA PRO A 4 6.41 32.40 8.89
C PRO A 4 6.53 31.10 9.69
N LYS A 5 5.56 30.23 9.57
CA LYS A 5 5.58 28.94 10.26
C LYS A 5 6.64 28.11 9.54
N ASP A 6 7.82 27.98 10.11
CA ASP A 6 8.96 27.30 9.48
C ASP A 6 8.68 25.81 9.19
N THR A 7 7.63 25.24 9.78
CA THR A 7 7.30 23.81 9.67
C THR A 7 5.88 23.61 9.14
N VAL A 8 5.75 22.82 8.07
CA VAL A 8 4.46 22.39 7.52
C VAL A 8 3.87 21.30 8.41
N ASN A 9 2.62 21.48 8.88
CA ASN A 9 1.90 20.51 9.68
C ASN A 9 0.96 19.68 8.78
N VAL A 10 1.14 18.39 8.78
CA VAL A 10 0.36 17.43 7.96
C VAL A 10 -0.48 16.55 8.86
N PHE A 11 -1.78 16.43 8.58
CA PHE A 11 -2.66 15.46 9.20
C PHE A 11 -2.92 14.33 8.21
N ILE A 12 -2.46 13.12 8.51
CA ILE A 12 -2.70 11.93 7.69
C ILE A 12 -3.77 11.08 8.36
N TYR A 13 -4.86 10.80 7.64
CA TYR A 13 -5.87 9.84 8.08
C TYR A 13 -5.76 8.56 7.26
N VAL A 14 -5.62 7.43 7.95
CA VAL A 14 -5.59 6.10 7.32
C VAL A 14 -6.50 5.11 8.05
N GLN A 15 -7.36 4.43 7.30
CA GLN A 15 -8.18 3.33 7.78
C GLN A 15 -7.85 2.06 7.00
N HIS A 16 -7.19 1.12 7.65
CA HIS A 16 -7.09 -0.25 7.14
C HIS A 16 -8.17 -1.13 7.79
N LEU A 17 -8.76 -2.04 7.04
CA LEU A 17 -9.91 -2.84 7.48
C LEU A 17 -9.61 -4.33 7.57
N LEU A 18 -8.75 -4.86 6.69
CA LEU A 18 -8.29 -6.24 6.65
C LEU A 18 -6.77 -6.31 6.52
N GLY A 19 -6.22 -5.96 5.37
CA GLY A 19 -4.78 -5.95 5.14
C GLY A 19 -4.13 -4.61 5.52
N ILE A 20 -2.82 -4.62 5.77
CA ILE A 20 -2.03 -3.46 6.21
C ILE A 20 -1.40 -2.66 5.05
N GLY A 21 -1.65 -3.01 3.78
CA GLY A 21 -1.01 -2.36 2.63
C GLY A 21 -1.22 -0.84 2.56
N HIS A 22 -2.43 -0.36 2.87
CA HIS A 22 -2.74 1.07 2.95
C HIS A 22 -2.01 1.76 4.10
N LEU A 23 -1.95 1.09 5.26
CA LEU A 23 -1.23 1.58 6.43
C LEU A 23 0.28 1.71 6.13
N ARG A 24 0.89 0.68 5.50
CA ARG A 24 2.31 0.69 5.12
C ARG A 24 2.62 1.82 4.13
N ARG A 25 1.79 2.02 3.10
CA ARG A 25 1.97 3.14 2.17
C ARG A 25 1.90 4.49 2.86
N ALA A 26 0.87 4.71 3.67
CA ALA A 26 0.71 5.96 4.43
C ALA A 26 1.87 6.18 5.43
N SER A 27 2.39 5.11 6.06
CA SER A 27 3.54 5.21 6.97
C SER A 27 4.82 5.64 6.25
N LEU A 28 5.07 5.14 5.04
CA LEU A 28 6.22 5.58 4.23
C LEU A 28 6.14 7.06 3.85
N LEU A 29 4.92 7.54 3.52
CA LEU A 29 4.68 8.98 3.29
C LEU A 29 4.96 9.79 4.56
N ALA A 30 4.43 9.37 5.71
CA ALA A 30 4.64 10.05 6.99
C ALA A 30 6.13 10.13 7.36
N LYS A 31 6.84 8.99 7.25
CA LYS A 31 8.29 8.89 7.52
C LYS A 31 9.12 9.82 6.61
N THR A 32 8.75 9.91 5.32
CA THR A 32 9.48 10.77 4.37
C THR A 32 9.19 12.24 4.61
N MET A 33 7.96 12.62 4.95
CA MET A 33 7.58 13.98 5.32
C MET A 33 8.28 14.43 6.61
N ASP A 34 8.36 13.55 7.63
CA ASP A 34 9.11 13.81 8.88
C ASP A 34 10.59 14.05 8.57
N LYS A 35 11.23 13.18 7.78
CA LYS A 35 12.62 13.36 7.34
C LYS A 35 12.85 14.69 6.58
N ALA A 36 11.83 15.20 5.91
CA ALA A 36 11.85 16.49 5.21
C ALA A 36 11.55 17.69 6.12
N GLY A 37 11.44 17.48 7.45
CA GLY A 37 11.21 18.53 8.45
C GLY A 37 9.75 18.95 8.62
N MET A 38 8.80 18.17 8.13
CA MET A 38 7.37 18.41 8.37
C MET A 38 6.94 17.83 9.72
N SER A 39 5.97 18.44 10.37
CA SER A 39 5.32 17.89 11.55
C SER A 39 4.12 17.07 11.11
N VAL A 40 4.13 15.76 11.38
CA VAL A 40 3.08 14.85 10.93
C VAL A 40 2.31 14.27 12.11
N LEU A 41 0.98 14.43 12.11
CA LEU A 41 0.09 13.69 12.97
C LEU A 41 -0.56 12.57 12.12
N PHE A 42 -0.28 11.33 12.50
CA PHE A 42 -0.71 10.12 11.79
C PHE A 42 -1.88 9.46 12.52
N ALA A 43 -3.10 9.72 12.04
CA ALA A 43 -4.32 9.15 12.61
C ALA A 43 -4.61 7.77 11.98
N SER A 44 -4.39 6.72 12.76
CA SER A 44 -4.63 5.33 12.37
C SER A 44 -5.95 4.82 12.95
N GLY A 45 -6.84 4.32 12.08
CA GLY A 45 -8.18 3.88 12.48
C GLY A 45 -8.36 2.37 12.56
N GLY A 46 -7.43 1.58 12.05
CA GLY A 46 -7.50 0.11 12.10
C GLY A 46 -6.87 -0.48 13.37
N ARG A 47 -6.70 -1.80 13.39
CA ARG A 47 -6.01 -2.48 14.50
C ARG A 47 -4.58 -1.97 14.66
N PRO A 48 -4.09 -1.77 15.89
CA PRO A 48 -2.69 -1.39 16.12
C PRO A 48 -1.71 -2.38 15.49
N VAL A 49 -0.63 -1.86 14.90
CA VAL A 49 0.44 -2.66 14.31
C VAL A 49 1.74 -2.31 15.02
N SER A 50 2.35 -3.27 15.71
CA SER A 50 3.50 -3.08 16.61
C SER A 50 4.79 -2.64 15.92
N TYR A 51 4.92 -2.86 14.62
CA TYR A 51 6.14 -2.57 13.83
C TYR A 51 5.92 -1.47 12.78
N LEU A 52 4.97 -0.56 13.05
CA LEU A 52 4.71 0.56 12.14
C LEU A 52 5.80 1.63 12.27
N ASP A 53 6.61 1.77 11.22
CA ASP A 53 7.65 2.81 11.16
C ASP A 53 7.13 4.06 10.44
N ILE A 54 6.89 5.10 11.20
CA ILE A 54 6.45 6.43 10.74
C ILE A 54 7.48 7.53 11.00
N GLY A 55 8.73 7.15 11.33
CA GLY A 55 9.76 8.10 11.76
C GLY A 55 9.42 8.74 13.11
N LYS A 56 9.57 10.06 13.22
CA LYS A 56 9.21 10.85 14.40
C LYS A 56 7.77 11.41 14.34
N ALA A 57 6.98 11.02 13.31
CA ALA A 57 5.58 11.42 13.21
C ALA A 57 4.81 10.97 14.47
N GLN A 58 3.87 11.79 14.92
CA GLN A 58 3.04 11.49 16.08
C GLN A 58 1.93 10.52 15.68
N LEU A 59 1.92 9.31 16.24
CA LEU A 59 0.82 8.36 16.06
C LEU A 59 -0.38 8.77 16.92
N PHE A 60 -1.54 8.91 16.30
CA PHE A 60 -2.82 9.03 16.97
C PHE A 60 -3.68 7.80 16.64
N GLN A 61 -3.73 6.86 17.57
CA GLN A 61 -4.54 5.66 17.40
C GLN A 61 -6.01 5.96 17.77
N LEU A 62 -6.88 5.91 16.77
CA LEU A 62 -8.33 5.93 16.99
C LEU A 62 -8.81 4.59 17.56
N PRO A 63 -9.98 4.54 18.23
CA PRO A 63 -10.62 3.28 18.57
C PRO A 63 -10.66 2.36 17.34
N ALA A 64 -10.04 1.19 17.46
CA ALA A 64 -9.76 0.33 16.31
C ALA A 64 -11.05 -0.22 15.67
N LEU A 65 -11.13 -0.12 14.35
CA LEU A 65 -12.26 -0.59 13.56
C LEU A 65 -11.75 -1.49 12.43
N HIS A 66 -12.37 -2.65 12.25
CA HIS A 66 -12.03 -3.59 11.19
C HIS A 66 -13.28 -4.18 10.55
N ALA A 67 -13.14 -4.74 9.35
CA ALA A 67 -14.23 -5.45 8.67
C ALA A 67 -14.34 -6.88 9.22
N ALA A 68 -15.57 -7.37 9.36
CA ALA A 68 -15.81 -8.75 9.76
C ALA A 68 -15.41 -9.75 8.67
N ASP A 69 -15.54 -9.35 7.40
CA ASP A 69 -15.28 -10.15 6.21
C ASP A 69 -14.92 -9.28 4.98
N ASN A 70 -14.71 -9.94 3.85
CA ASN A 70 -14.38 -9.29 2.58
C ASN A 70 -15.55 -8.48 1.97
N SER A 71 -16.78 -8.55 2.51
CA SER A 71 -17.90 -7.72 2.06
C SER A 71 -17.81 -6.28 2.55
N PHE A 72 -17.05 -6.03 3.61
CA PHE A 72 -16.90 -4.72 4.27
C PHE A 72 -18.22 -4.10 4.76
N LYS A 73 -19.29 -4.88 4.86
CA LYS A 73 -20.61 -4.39 5.29
C LYS A 73 -20.73 -4.29 6.80
N VAL A 74 -20.15 -5.23 7.52
CA VAL A 74 -20.20 -5.28 8.98
C VAL A 74 -18.85 -4.83 9.53
N LEU A 75 -18.90 -3.80 10.37
CA LEU A 75 -17.74 -3.24 11.04
C LEU A 75 -17.74 -3.65 12.52
N LYS A 76 -16.57 -4.07 13.00
CA LYS A 76 -16.35 -4.53 14.37
C LYS A 76 -15.26 -3.72 15.05
N ASP A 77 -15.39 -3.55 16.35
CA ASP A 77 -14.36 -2.99 17.22
C ASP A 77 -13.21 -3.99 17.49
N ILE A 78 -12.24 -3.61 18.29
CA ILE A 78 -11.09 -4.45 18.62
C ILE A 78 -11.48 -5.74 19.36
N ASN A 79 -12.61 -5.74 20.08
CA ASN A 79 -13.14 -6.89 20.83
C ASN A 79 -14.02 -7.81 19.97
N GLY A 80 -14.26 -7.44 18.70
CA GLY A 80 -15.11 -8.20 17.79
C GLY A 80 -16.60 -7.88 17.88
N SER A 81 -17.00 -6.88 18.67
CA SER A 81 -18.38 -6.39 18.76
C SER A 81 -18.74 -5.53 17.56
N ILE A 82 -19.97 -5.66 17.07
CA ILE A 82 -20.48 -4.78 16.00
C ILE A 82 -20.59 -3.37 16.56
N VAL A 83 -20.05 -2.39 15.84
CA VAL A 83 -20.07 -0.99 16.28
C VAL A 83 -21.45 -0.36 16.06
N ASP A 84 -21.98 0.27 17.08
CA ASP A 84 -23.23 1.03 17.05
C ASP A 84 -23.00 2.52 16.74
N ASP A 85 -24.05 3.30 16.77
CA ASP A 85 -23.98 4.72 16.44
C ASP A 85 -23.36 5.56 17.57
N GLU A 86 -23.49 5.17 18.84
CA GLU A 86 -22.85 5.82 19.98
C GLU A 86 -21.32 5.65 19.91
N TRP A 87 -20.87 4.43 19.61
CA TRP A 87 -19.45 4.15 19.39
C TRP A 87 -18.87 4.97 18.23
N LYS A 88 -19.60 5.05 17.09
CA LYS A 88 -19.19 5.85 15.92
C LYS A 88 -19.12 7.34 16.26
N GLU A 89 -20.09 7.86 17.01
CA GLU A 89 -20.11 9.24 17.44
C GLU A 89 -18.91 9.58 18.32
N HIS A 90 -18.63 8.74 19.33
CA HIS A 90 -17.45 8.90 20.19
C HIS A 90 -16.15 8.95 19.40
N ARG A 91 -15.96 7.98 18.48
CA ARG A 91 -14.77 7.90 17.63
C ARG A 91 -14.64 9.12 16.72
N LYS A 92 -15.75 9.58 16.13
CA LYS A 92 -15.79 10.81 15.31
C LYS A 92 -15.34 12.03 16.11
N GLU A 93 -15.87 12.22 17.31
CA GLU A 93 -15.48 13.36 18.15
C GLU A 93 -13.99 13.31 18.54
N MET A 94 -13.45 12.13 18.83
CA MET A 94 -12.00 11.98 19.06
C MET A 94 -11.18 12.43 17.85
N LEU A 95 -11.58 12.01 16.63
CA LEU A 95 -10.91 12.40 15.39
C LEU A 95 -10.96 13.90 15.16
N LEU A 96 -12.14 14.51 15.29
CA LEU A 96 -12.32 15.97 15.09
C LEU A 96 -11.56 16.77 16.14
N SER A 97 -11.54 16.34 17.39
CA SER A 97 -10.77 16.95 18.46
C SER A 97 -9.27 16.93 18.17
N ALA A 98 -8.74 15.75 17.76
CA ALA A 98 -7.34 15.62 17.38
C ALA A 98 -6.97 16.53 16.20
N PHE A 99 -7.84 16.63 15.19
CA PHE A 99 -7.64 17.49 14.03
C PHE A 99 -7.60 18.99 14.41
N ARG A 100 -8.56 19.44 15.23
CA ARG A 100 -8.57 20.83 15.74
C ARG A 100 -7.30 21.16 16.52
N LYS A 101 -6.89 20.23 17.42
CA LYS A 101 -5.69 20.40 18.25
C LYS A 101 -4.40 20.43 17.42
N ALA A 102 -4.30 19.60 16.40
CA ALA A 102 -3.14 19.57 15.50
C ALA A 102 -3.04 20.84 14.64
N SER A 103 -4.15 21.52 14.37
CA SER A 103 -4.22 22.71 13.50
C SER A 103 -3.36 22.57 12.25
N PRO A 104 -3.61 21.54 11.42
CA PRO A 104 -2.74 21.20 10.29
C PRO A 104 -2.84 22.21 9.16
N ASP A 105 -1.85 22.24 8.31
CA ASP A 105 -1.83 23.03 7.09
C ASP A 105 -2.45 22.26 5.91
N VAL A 106 -2.51 20.92 5.99
CA VAL A 106 -3.08 20.03 4.99
C VAL A 106 -3.66 18.76 5.61
N LEU A 107 -4.77 18.25 5.05
CA LEU A 107 -5.39 16.98 5.38
C LEU A 107 -5.15 15.99 4.22
N LEU A 108 -4.44 14.91 4.49
CA LEU A 108 -4.23 13.78 3.57
C LEU A 108 -5.09 12.59 4.00
N ILE A 109 -5.99 12.13 3.14
CA ILE A 109 -6.91 11.01 3.43
C ILE A 109 -6.58 9.84 2.51
N GLU A 110 -6.32 8.69 3.10
CA GLU A 110 -6.03 7.46 2.36
C GLU A 110 -7.31 6.86 1.77
N MET A 111 -7.36 6.72 0.44
CA MET A 111 -8.39 6.08 -0.39
C MET A 111 -9.76 6.76 -0.48
N PHE A 112 -10.15 7.67 0.38
CA PHE A 112 -11.46 8.29 0.28
C PHE A 112 -11.47 9.44 -0.75
N PRO A 113 -12.47 9.57 -1.62
CA PRO A 113 -13.75 8.82 -1.69
C PRO A 113 -13.73 7.58 -2.60
N PHE A 114 -12.61 7.22 -3.20
CA PHE A 114 -12.47 6.06 -4.11
C PHE A 114 -12.68 4.71 -3.40
N GLY A 115 -12.48 4.70 -2.10
CA GLY A 115 -12.76 3.61 -1.18
C GLY A 115 -13.26 4.12 0.17
N ARG A 116 -13.43 3.23 1.15
CA ARG A 116 -13.75 3.59 2.55
C ARG A 116 -15.09 4.32 2.73
N ARG A 117 -16.08 4.08 1.87
CA ARG A 117 -17.41 4.73 1.97
C ARG A 117 -18.09 4.53 3.32
N GLN A 118 -17.88 3.39 3.96
CA GLN A 118 -18.39 3.09 5.30
C GLN A 118 -17.84 4.02 6.39
N MET A 119 -16.72 4.73 6.13
CA MET A 119 -16.14 5.69 7.06
C MET A 119 -16.73 7.10 6.92
N ARG A 120 -17.78 7.28 6.13
CA ARG A 120 -18.42 8.59 5.94
C ARG A 120 -18.92 9.23 7.23
N PHE A 121 -19.29 8.44 8.22
CA PHE A 121 -19.77 8.94 9.51
C PHE A 121 -18.73 9.86 10.21
N GLU A 122 -17.44 9.63 9.98
CA GLU A 122 -16.35 10.45 10.52
C GLU A 122 -15.62 11.29 9.44
N LEU A 123 -15.51 10.80 8.20
CA LEU A 123 -14.80 11.53 7.14
C LEU A 123 -15.59 12.71 6.58
N ASP A 124 -16.91 12.61 6.44
CA ASP A 124 -17.73 13.74 6.00
C ASP A 124 -17.61 14.95 6.97
N PRO A 125 -17.74 14.77 8.31
CA PRO A 125 -17.48 15.84 9.27
C PRO A 125 -16.02 16.33 9.28
N LEU A 126 -15.03 15.46 9.15
CA LEU A 126 -13.63 15.84 9.11
C LEU A 126 -13.32 16.74 7.92
N ILE A 127 -13.81 16.38 6.73
CA ILE A 127 -13.64 17.17 5.51
C ILE A 127 -14.37 18.51 5.64
N ALA A 128 -15.59 18.53 6.18
CA ALA A 128 -16.33 19.77 6.43
C ALA A 128 -15.56 20.69 7.39
N LEU A 129 -14.97 20.15 8.44
CA LEU A 129 -14.13 20.89 9.38
C LEU A 129 -12.88 21.44 8.70
N ALA A 130 -12.17 20.63 7.91
CA ALA A 130 -10.98 21.09 7.17
C ALA A 130 -11.32 22.25 6.22
N LYS A 131 -12.43 22.15 5.50
CA LYS A 131 -12.91 23.21 4.59
C LYS A 131 -13.29 24.49 5.34
N SER A 132 -13.97 24.39 6.50
CA SER A 132 -14.31 25.55 7.33
C SER A 132 -13.08 26.28 7.85
N MET A 133 -11.98 25.56 8.05
CA MET A 133 -10.68 26.11 8.45
C MET A 133 -9.81 26.51 7.23
N ASN A 134 -10.35 26.39 6.00
CA ASN A 134 -9.62 26.64 4.76
C ASN A 134 -8.34 25.80 4.65
N ILE A 135 -8.39 24.52 5.06
CA ILE A 135 -7.30 23.54 4.98
C ILE A 135 -7.50 22.69 3.72
N PRO A 136 -6.52 22.58 2.83
CA PRO A 136 -6.60 21.72 1.64
C PRO A 136 -6.83 20.26 2.03
N VAL A 137 -7.72 19.60 1.29
CA VAL A 137 -8.04 18.17 1.45
C VAL A 137 -7.52 17.40 0.25
N ILE A 138 -6.64 16.45 0.52
CA ILE A 138 -5.96 15.64 -0.50
C ILE A 138 -6.38 14.18 -0.32
N SER A 139 -6.79 13.54 -1.41
CA SER A 139 -7.01 12.10 -1.48
C SER A 139 -5.74 11.40 -1.96
N SER A 140 -5.26 10.40 -1.22
CA SER A 140 -4.11 9.56 -1.57
C SER A 140 -4.63 8.21 -2.06
N ILE A 141 -4.34 7.83 -3.30
CA ILE A 141 -4.82 6.57 -3.88
C ILE A 141 -3.69 5.79 -4.57
N ARG A 142 -3.92 4.51 -4.79
CA ARG A 142 -3.00 3.65 -5.53
C ARG A 142 -3.29 3.68 -7.04
N ASP A 143 -2.43 3.07 -7.81
CA ASP A 143 -2.42 2.94 -9.27
C ASP A 143 -3.70 2.31 -9.84
N ILE A 144 -4.17 1.21 -9.27
CA ILE A 144 -5.36 0.47 -9.71
C ILE A 144 -6.45 0.55 -8.64
N LEU A 145 -7.63 0.96 -9.05
CA LEU A 145 -8.80 0.97 -8.19
C LEU A 145 -9.64 -0.29 -8.43
N THR A 146 -10.27 -0.78 -7.37
CA THR A 146 -11.23 -1.88 -7.50
C THR A 146 -12.42 -1.45 -8.33
N THR A 147 -12.67 -2.15 -9.42
CA THR A 147 -13.80 -1.88 -10.31
C THR A 147 -15.12 -2.05 -9.56
N HIS A 148 -15.97 -1.05 -9.62
CA HIS A 148 -17.24 -1.05 -8.92
C HIS A 148 -18.37 -1.51 -9.84
N LYS A 149 -18.97 -2.66 -9.53
CA LYS A 149 -20.14 -3.19 -10.25
C LYS A 149 -21.46 -2.48 -9.87
N THR A 150 -21.46 -1.62 -8.83
CA THR A 150 -22.66 -0.93 -8.37
C THR A 150 -22.92 0.32 -9.23
N PRO A 151 -24.07 0.41 -9.93
CA PRO A 151 -24.42 1.61 -10.70
C PRO A 151 -24.39 2.89 -9.85
N GLY A 152 -23.96 4.00 -10.43
CA GLY A 152 -23.92 5.32 -9.78
C GLY A 152 -22.79 5.51 -8.78
N LYS A 153 -21.97 4.48 -8.49
CA LYS A 153 -20.89 4.60 -7.50
C LYS A 153 -19.72 5.43 -8.02
N SER A 154 -19.37 5.27 -9.29
CA SER A 154 -18.29 6.04 -9.90
C SER A 154 -18.67 7.51 -10.06
N GLU A 155 -19.91 7.79 -10.42
CA GLU A 155 -20.47 9.14 -10.50
C GLU A 155 -20.45 9.82 -9.12
N TRP A 156 -20.89 9.12 -8.08
CA TRP A 156 -20.81 9.61 -6.71
C TRP A 156 -19.38 9.97 -6.30
N ILE A 157 -18.37 9.15 -6.69
CA ILE A 157 -16.95 9.45 -6.42
C ILE A 157 -16.56 10.76 -7.10
N ILE A 158 -16.90 10.93 -8.38
CA ILE A 158 -16.61 12.14 -9.15
C ILE A 158 -17.21 13.38 -8.49
N ASP A 159 -18.50 13.32 -8.11
CA ASP A 159 -19.18 14.42 -7.44
C ASP A 159 -18.52 14.78 -6.11
N ARG A 160 -18.10 13.75 -5.33
CA ARG A 160 -17.38 13.95 -4.07
C ARG A 160 -16.00 14.57 -4.29
N VAL A 161 -15.26 14.11 -5.29
CA VAL A 161 -13.94 14.68 -5.63
C VAL A 161 -14.09 16.14 -6.05
N LYS A 162 -15.04 16.45 -6.96
CA LYS A 162 -15.26 17.83 -7.40
C LYS A 162 -15.63 18.75 -6.27
N LYS A 163 -16.49 18.30 -5.35
CA LYS A 163 -17.02 19.09 -4.25
C LYS A 163 -16.03 19.25 -3.10
N ASP A 164 -15.34 18.19 -2.72
CA ASP A 164 -14.74 18.08 -1.39
C ASP A 164 -13.22 17.85 -1.38
N ILE A 165 -12.63 17.46 -2.51
CA ILE A 165 -11.20 17.14 -2.62
C ILE A 165 -10.51 18.18 -3.50
N ASP A 166 -9.42 18.74 -3.02
CA ASP A 166 -8.64 19.72 -3.77
C ASP A 166 -7.69 19.04 -4.76
N HIS A 167 -7.02 17.94 -4.34
CA HIS A 167 -6.12 17.17 -5.17
C HIS A 167 -6.25 15.66 -4.92
N VAL A 168 -6.02 14.86 -5.96
CA VAL A 168 -5.96 13.41 -5.91
C VAL A 168 -4.54 12.99 -6.26
N LEU A 169 -3.79 12.49 -5.28
CA LEU A 169 -2.46 11.94 -5.50
C LEU A 169 -2.58 10.47 -5.87
N VAL A 170 -2.22 10.15 -7.11
CA VAL A 170 -2.18 8.79 -7.62
C VAL A 170 -0.74 8.26 -7.45
N HIS A 171 -0.59 7.29 -6.56
CA HIS A 171 0.68 6.63 -6.34
C HIS A 171 0.91 5.52 -7.37
N GLY A 172 1.25 5.95 -8.56
CA GLY A 172 1.45 5.14 -9.75
C GLY A 172 2.16 5.91 -10.84
N ASP A 173 2.46 5.24 -11.92
CA ASP A 173 3.11 5.79 -13.11
C ASP A 173 2.10 5.76 -14.27
N PRO A 174 1.70 6.91 -14.83
CA PRO A 174 0.71 6.95 -15.89
C PRO A 174 1.19 6.30 -17.19
N ASP A 175 2.50 6.29 -17.44
CA ASP A 175 3.07 5.66 -18.62
C ASP A 175 3.04 4.13 -18.54
N PHE A 176 2.85 3.60 -17.32
CA PHE A 176 2.76 2.17 -17.07
C PHE A 176 1.31 1.70 -16.82
N ILE A 177 0.65 2.29 -15.81
CA ILE A 177 -0.76 2.00 -15.48
C ILE A 177 -1.51 3.31 -15.28
N PRO A 178 -2.16 3.85 -16.33
CA PRO A 178 -3.01 5.01 -16.17
C PRO A 178 -4.25 4.69 -15.34
N LEU A 179 -4.69 5.65 -14.52
CA LEU A 179 -5.84 5.48 -13.61
C LEU A 179 -7.12 5.14 -14.36
N GLU A 180 -7.24 5.64 -15.58
CA GLU A 180 -8.37 5.45 -16.49
C GLU A 180 -8.65 3.97 -16.79
N ASP A 181 -7.64 3.12 -16.76
CA ASP A 181 -7.77 1.67 -17.00
C ASP A 181 -8.65 0.98 -15.94
N SER A 182 -8.60 1.46 -14.70
CA SER A 182 -9.42 0.93 -13.59
C SER A 182 -10.56 1.87 -13.18
N PHE A 183 -10.48 3.13 -13.57
CA PHE A 183 -11.49 4.17 -13.29
C PHE A 183 -11.72 5.06 -14.50
N PRO A 184 -12.51 4.62 -15.49
CA PRO A 184 -12.72 5.34 -16.77
C PRO A 184 -13.24 6.78 -16.63
N LEU A 185 -13.88 7.13 -15.50
CA LEU A 185 -14.33 8.49 -15.24
C LEU A 185 -13.23 9.43 -14.72
N ALA A 186 -11.97 8.99 -14.61
CA ALA A 186 -10.86 9.81 -14.14
C ALA A 186 -10.68 11.09 -14.96
N GLU A 187 -10.94 11.04 -16.26
CA GLU A 187 -10.89 12.21 -17.16
C GLU A 187 -11.77 13.39 -16.68
N LYS A 188 -12.89 13.11 -15.98
CA LYS A 188 -13.79 14.14 -15.43
C LYS A 188 -13.21 14.95 -14.27
N ILE A 189 -12.08 14.51 -13.73
CA ILE A 189 -11.36 15.11 -12.60
C ILE A 189 -9.86 15.23 -12.87
N LYS A 190 -9.42 15.18 -14.12
CA LYS A 190 -8.01 15.20 -14.50
C LYS A 190 -7.26 16.43 -14.00
N ASP A 191 -7.93 17.55 -13.87
CA ASP A 191 -7.41 18.80 -13.32
C ASP A 191 -7.00 18.70 -11.84
N LYS A 192 -7.51 17.69 -11.12
CA LYS A 192 -7.17 17.41 -9.72
C LYS A 192 -6.20 16.23 -9.54
N ILE A 193 -5.98 15.44 -10.59
CA ILE A 193 -5.11 14.26 -10.55
C ILE A 193 -3.64 14.67 -10.67
N ILE A 194 -2.82 14.11 -9.77
CA ILE A 194 -1.37 14.29 -9.75
C ILE A 194 -0.74 12.91 -9.54
N TYR A 195 -0.01 12.45 -10.55
CA TYR A 195 0.78 11.23 -10.44
C TYR A 195 2.09 11.53 -9.70
N THR A 196 2.35 10.77 -8.65
CA THR A 196 3.54 10.95 -7.80
C THR A 196 4.62 9.90 -8.04
N GLY A 197 4.31 8.87 -8.81
CA GLY A 197 5.09 7.65 -8.85
C GLY A 197 4.73 6.68 -7.72
N TYR A 198 5.26 5.47 -7.79
CA TYR A 198 5.00 4.43 -6.81
C TYR A 198 5.62 4.76 -5.45
N VAL A 199 4.87 4.51 -4.38
CA VAL A 199 5.34 4.66 -2.99
C VAL A 199 6.01 3.37 -2.56
N VAL A 200 7.32 3.44 -2.44
CA VAL A 200 8.17 2.33 -2.00
C VAL A 200 9.11 2.82 -0.91
N GLU A 201 9.65 1.91 -0.13
CA GLU A 201 10.68 2.25 0.86
C GLU A 201 12.02 2.50 0.13
N HIS A 202 12.23 3.76 -0.26
CA HIS A 202 13.49 4.18 -0.89
C HIS A 202 14.35 4.90 0.14
N ASP A 203 15.33 4.24 0.69
CA ASP A 203 16.33 4.88 1.53
C ASP A 203 17.54 5.27 0.65
N GLN A 204 17.59 6.54 0.24
CA GLN A 204 18.74 7.08 -0.52
C GLN A 204 20.05 6.99 0.27
N ASN A 205 19.98 6.81 1.60
CA ASN A 205 21.13 6.65 2.50
C ASN A 205 21.36 5.20 2.94
N ARG A 206 20.55 4.26 2.47
CA ARG A 206 20.83 2.86 2.73
C ARG A 206 22.04 2.45 1.92
N ASP A 207 22.96 1.80 2.67
CA ASP A 207 24.13 1.09 2.28
C ASP A 207 24.14 0.71 0.78
N PRO A 208 25.25 0.97 0.05
CA PRO A 208 25.42 0.49 -1.32
C PRO A 208 25.13 -1.00 -1.53
N SER A 209 25.03 -1.81 -0.47
CA SER A 209 24.55 -3.20 -0.50
C SER A 209 23.07 -3.37 -0.87
N TYR A 210 22.26 -2.28 -0.89
CA TYR A 210 20.93 -2.26 -1.53
C TYR A 210 20.99 -2.05 -3.05
N ARG A 211 22.15 -1.72 -3.58
CA ARG A 211 22.37 -1.91 -5.00
C ARG A 211 22.22 -3.40 -5.24
N THR A 212 21.35 -3.73 -6.16
CA THR A 212 21.13 -5.05 -6.68
C THR A 212 22.42 -5.85 -6.65
N SER A 213 22.47 -6.89 -5.83
CA SER A 213 23.54 -7.89 -5.94
C SER A 213 23.64 -8.23 -7.41
N SER A 214 24.85 -8.33 -7.95
CA SER A 214 24.96 -8.75 -9.35
C SER A 214 24.13 -10.01 -9.51
N PRO A 215 23.49 -10.26 -10.64
CA PRO A 215 22.66 -11.46 -10.82
C PRO A 215 23.41 -12.74 -10.43
N GLU A 216 24.74 -12.76 -10.56
CA GLU A 216 25.63 -13.87 -10.23
C GLU A 216 25.81 -14.08 -8.72
N ASP A 217 25.64 -13.02 -7.91
CA ASP A 217 25.76 -13.10 -6.45
C ASP A 217 24.43 -13.44 -5.74
N ARG A 218 23.32 -13.46 -6.47
CA ARG A 218 22.02 -13.80 -5.91
C ARG A 218 21.89 -15.27 -5.64
N LYS A 219 21.34 -15.62 -4.47
CA LYS A 219 21.20 -17.02 -4.04
C LYS A 219 19.83 -17.28 -3.41
N GLY A 220 19.34 -18.48 -3.63
CA GLY A 220 18.14 -18.97 -2.99
C GLY A 220 16.84 -18.37 -3.54
N VAL A 221 15.73 -18.86 -3.03
CA VAL A 221 14.37 -18.48 -3.42
C VAL A 221 13.67 -17.82 -2.23
N LEU A 222 13.14 -16.63 -2.45
CA LEU A 222 12.30 -15.93 -1.46
C LEU A 222 10.83 -16.11 -1.83
N VAL A 223 10.06 -16.69 -0.91
CA VAL A 223 8.61 -16.82 -1.06
C VAL A 223 7.89 -15.91 -0.09
N SER A 224 6.92 -15.14 -0.57
CA SER A 224 6.06 -14.32 0.28
C SER A 224 4.59 -14.60 -0.03
N ALA A 225 3.94 -15.34 0.85
CA ALA A 225 2.56 -15.77 0.65
C ALA A 225 1.50 -14.78 1.17
N GLY A 226 1.92 -13.56 1.59
CA GLY A 226 1.02 -12.54 2.11
C GLY A 226 0.45 -12.84 3.50
N GLY A 227 -0.60 -12.13 3.89
CA GLY A 227 -1.21 -12.27 5.21
C GLY A 227 -2.53 -13.03 5.19
N GLY A 228 -2.73 -13.95 6.16
CA GLY A 228 -4.00 -14.61 6.39
C GLY A 228 -4.25 -15.90 5.59
N ALA A 229 -5.50 -16.36 5.58
CA ALA A 229 -5.93 -17.63 4.96
C ALA A 229 -5.61 -17.75 3.45
N VAL A 230 -5.40 -16.63 2.77
CA VAL A 230 -5.02 -16.55 1.34
C VAL A 230 -3.60 -17.05 1.10
N ALA A 231 -2.78 -17.18 2.15
CA ALA A 231 -1.40 -17.61 2.05
C ALA A 231 -1.26 -19.13 1.85
N LEU A 232 -2.22 -19.91 2.34
CA LEU A 232 -2.11 -21.38 2.39
C LEU A 232 -1.96 -22.05 1.03
N PRO A 233 -2.77 -21.74 0.00
CA PRO A 233 -2.63 -22.39 -1.29
C PRO A 233 -1.23 -22.21 -1.90
N LEU A 234 -0.66 -20.99 -1.80
CA LEU A 234 0.68 -20.72 -2.29
C LEU A 234 1.74 -21.49 -1.48
N ALA A 235 1.65 -21.45 -0.14
CA ALA A 235 2.58 -22.17 0.73
C ALA A 235 2.58 -23.69 0.46
N GLU A 236 1.40 -24.29 0.31
CA GLU A 236 1.24 -25.70 -0.01
C GLU A 236 1.87 -26.08 -1.35
N ALA A 237 1.62 -25.27 -2.38
CA ALA A 237 2.21 -25.50 -3.69
C ALA A 237 3.74 -25.37 -3.66
N VAL A 238 4.26 -24.37 -2.97
CA VAL A 238 5.71 -24.08 -2.87
C VAL A 238 6.47 -25.20 -2.15
N ILE A 239 5.95 -25.72 -1.03
CA ILE A 239 6.57 -26.83 -0.29
C ILE A 239 6.81 -28.05 -1.20
N LYS A 240 5.83 -28.36 -2.03
CA LYS A 240 5.92 -29.51 -2.96
C LYS A 240 6.75 -29.18 -4.21
N ALA A 241 6.61 -27.96 -4.75
CA ALA A 241 7.31 -27.53 -5.96
C ALA A 241 8.84 -27.47 -5.79
N LYS A 242 9.34 -27.20 -4.56
CA LYS A 242 10.77 -27.13 -4.29
C LYS A 242 11.49 -28.37 -4.80
N ASN A 243 11.02 -29.55 -4.44
CA ASN A 243 11.66 -30.83 -4.81
C ASN A 243 11.50 -31.20 -6.28
N LEU A 244 10.58 -30.53 -7.01
CA LEU A 244 10.30 -30.80 -8.42
C LEU A 244 11.07 -29.83 -9.36
N SER A 245 11.60 -28.71 -8.85
CA SER A 245 12.26 -27.67 -9.63
C SER A 245 13.78 -27.86 -9.70
N THR A 246 14.42 -27.23 -10.68
CA THR A 246 15.89 -27.17 -10.80
C THR A 246 16.55 -26.45 -9.64
N LEU A 247 15.78 -25.68 -8.85
CA LEU A 247 16.25 -24.97 -7.65
C LEU A 247 16.09 -25.79 -6.35
N ASN A 248 15.96 -27.10 -6.41
CA ASN A 248 15.79 -27.97 -5.24
C ASN A 248 16.98 -27.92 -4.25
N ASN A 249 18.20 -27.70 -4.74
CA ASN A 249 19.44 -27.72 -3.95
C ASN A 249 19.84 -26.35 -3.38
N VAL A 250 19.08 -25.27 -3.68
CA VAL A 250 19.36 -23.96 -3.11
C VAL A 250 18.49 -23.70 -1.86
N PRO A 251 18.90 -22.79 -0.96
CA PRO A 251 18.07 -22.44 0.19
C PRO A 251 16.80 -21.70 -0.23
N TRP A 252 15.68 -22.06 0.40
CA TRP A 252 14.41 -21.36 0.24
C TRP A 252 13.98 -20.73 1.56
N LEU A 253 13.47 -19.49 1.51
CA LEU A 253 12.87 -18.80 2.64
C LEU A 253 11.40 -18.52 2.34
N LEU A 254 10.50 -19.13 3.10
CA LEU A 254 9.06 -18.93 3.00
C LEU A 254 8.59 -18.00 4.12
N LEU A 255 8.13 -16.81 3.74
CA LEU A 255 7.58 -15.81 4.65
C LEU A 255 6.05 -15.89 4.66
N LEU A 256 5.47 -16.09 5.85
CA LEU A 256 4.05 -16.15 6.09
C LEU A 256 3.58 -14.95 6.91
N GLY A 257 2.43 -14.39 6.56
CA GLY A 257 1.89 -13.21 7.26
C GLY A 257 1.52 -13.49 8.71
N THR A 258 1.55 -12.44 9.53
CA THR A 258 1.25 -12.50 10.97
C THR A 258 -0.20 -12.86 11.29
N ASN A 259 -1.12 -12.72 10.32
CA ASN A 259 -2.54 -13.06 10.51
C ASN A 259 -2.84 -14.56 10.29
N LEU A 260 -1.87 -15.36 9.85
CA LEU A 260 -2.03 -16.80 9.76
C LEU A 260 -2.03 -17.39 11.19
N PRO A 261 -3.05 -18.18 11.59
CA PRO A 261 -3.10 -18.82 12.90
C PRO A 261 -1.86 -19.64 13.19
N ASP A 262 -1.45 -19.68 14.46
CA ASP A 262 -0.20 -20.37 14.88
C ASP A 262 -0.23 -21.88 14.60
N GLN A 263 -1.41 -22.50 14.68
CA GLN A 263 -1.57 -23.90 14.35
C GLN A 263 -1.22 -24.17 12.88
N GLU A 264 -1.80 -23.39 11.95
CA GLU A 264 -1.55 -23.52 10.52
C GLU A 264 -0.09 -23.19 10.18
N PHE A 265 0.48 -22.17 10.82
CA PHE A 265 1.89 -21.83 10.66
C PHE A 265 2.80 -23.01 11.09
N ASN A 266 2.56 -23.58 12.26
CA ASN A 266 3.34 -24.71 12.76
C ASN A 266 3.19 -25.97 11.89
N ASP A 267 2.03 -26.19 11.29
CA ASP A 267 1.81 -27.30 10.38
C ASP A 267 2.58 -27.12 9.05
N ILE A 268 2.71 -25.89 8.56
CA ILE A 268 3.58 -25.56 7.40
C ILE A 268 5.05 -25.81 7.77
N VAL A 269 5.51 -25.32 8.94
CA VAL A 269 6.90 -25.54 9.41
C VAL A 269 7.26 -27.02 9.45
N LYS A 270 6.38 -27.87 10.00
CA LYS A 270 6.63 -29.33 10.11
C LYS A 270 6.73 -30.03 8.74
N ARG A 271 6.08 -29.48 7.71
CA ARG A 271 6.07 -30.06 6.36
C ARG A 271 7.09 -29.45 5.42
N ALA A 272 7.83 -28.44 5.89
CA ALA A 272 8.87 -27.81 5.09
C ALA A 272 9.96 -28.83 4.71
N PRO A 273 10.29 -28.94 3.41
CA PRO A 273 11.34 -29.86 2.96
C PRO A 273 12.74 -29.36 3.40
N GLU A 274 13.70 -30.23 3.34
CA GLU A 274 15.10 -29.90 3.61
C GLU A 274 15.56 -28.67 2.80
N GLY A 275 16.31 -27.76 3.41
CA GLY A 275 16.77 -26.52 2.78
C GLY A 275 15.68 -25.45 2.61
N MET A 276 14.50 -25.60 3.25
CA MET A 276 13.47 -24.56 3.33
C MET A 276 13.32 -24.11 4.78
N ILE A 277 13.43 -22.79 4.97
CA ILE A 277 13.15 -22.12 6.26
C ILE A 277 11.80 -21.44 6.15
N VAL A 278 10.95 -21.58 7.17
CA VAL A 278 9.63 -20.94 7.24
C VAL A 278 9.65 -19.93 8.39
N GLU A 279 9.36 -18.68 8.10
CA GLU A 279 9.35 -17.60 9.09
C GLU A 279 8.08 -16.75 8.96
N ARG A 280 7.78 -15.97 10.00
CA ARG A 280 6.82 -14.88 9.92
C ARG A 280 7.40 -13.72 9.10
N ASN A 281 6.54 -12.83 8.58
CA ASN A 281 6.97 -11.67 7.83
C ASN A 281 8.07 -10.88 8.55
N ARG A 282 9.03 -10.39 7.77
CA ARG A 282 10.23 -9.69 8.24
C ARG A 282 10.24 -8.24 7.76
N PRO A 283 10.83 -7.32 8.54
CA PRO A 283 10.97 -5.92 8.14
C PRO A 283 12.02 -5.69 7.04
N ASP A 284 12.99 -6.60 6.87
CA ASP A 284 14.07 -6.53 5.90
C ASP A 284 13.74 -7.20 4.54
N PHE A 285 12.46 -7.31 4.21
CA PHE A 285 11.98 -8.01 3.01
C PHE A 285 12.63 -7.52 1.71
N CYS A 286 12.78 -6.21 1.53
CA CYS A 286 13.44 -5.63 0.34
C CYS A 286 14.92 -6.05 0.24
N ALA A 287 15.64 -6.13 1.38
CA ALA A 287 17.02 -6.60 1.42
C ALA A 287 17.13 -8.11 1.11
N LEU A 288 16.14 -8.91 1.50
CA LEU A 288 16.07 -10.33 1.14
C LEU A 288 15.81 -10.47 -0.37
N LEU A 289 14.89 -9.69 -0.94
CA LEU A 289 14.63 -9.67 -2.38
C LEU A 289 15.89 -9.39 -3.19
N SER A 290 16.66 -8.35 -2.84
CA SER A 290 17.87 -7.95 -3.59
C SER A 290 18.95 -9.03 -3.64
N LYS A 291 18.94 -9.98 -2.69
CA LYS A 291 19.88 -11.10 -2.59
C LYS A 291 19.34 -12.41 -3.16
N SER A 292 18.05 -12.47 -3.50
CA SER A 292 17.40 -13.68 -3.98
C SER A 292 17.53 -13.82 -5.51
N GLN A 293 17.79 -15.03 -5.98
CA GLN A 293 17.81 -15.32 -7.42
C GLN A 293 16.40 -15.44 -8.02
N LEU A 294 15.40 -15.71 -7.17
CA LEU A 294 13.99 -15.80 -7.57
C LEU A 294 13.09 -15.37 -6.42
N SER A 295 12.06 -14.61 -6.72
CA SER A 295 10.95 -14.30 -5.82
C SER A 295 9.67 -15.02 -6.30
N ILE A 296 8.92 -15.62 -5.36
CA ILE A 296 7.59 -16.16 -5.60
C ILE A 296 6.62 -15.52 -4.63
N SER A 297 5.59 -14.81 -5.12
CA SER A 297 4.73 -14.06 -4.23
C SER A 297 3.32 -13.86 -4.78
N GLN A 298 2.42 -13.37 -3.91
CA GLN A 298 1.17 -12.77 -4.38
C GLN A 298 1.46 -11.41 -5.04
N ALA A 299 0.59 -10.98 -5.98
CA ALA A 299 0.76 -9.74 -6.72
C ALA A 299 0.28 -8.49 -5.95
N GLY A 300 0.53 -8.43 -4.63
CA GLY A 300 0.23 -7.27 -3.82
C GLY A 300 1.07 -6.06 -4.22
N TYR A 301 0.49 -4.84 -4.14
CA TYR A 301 1.14 -3.59 -4.54
C TYR A 301 2.58 -3.46 -4.01
N ASN A 302 2.76 -3.51 -2.69
CA ASN A 302 4.07 -3.29 -2.08
C ASN A 302 5.11 -4.33 -2.53
N THR A 303 4.74 -5.63 -2.48
CA THR A 303 5.64 -6.74 -2.84
C THR A 303 6.08 -6.64 -4.30
N VAL A 304 5.15 -6.35 -5.20
CA VAL A 304 5.47 -6.21 -6.63
C VAL A 304 6.38 -5.01 -6.86
N MET A 305 6.11 -3.86 -6.25
CA MET A 305 6.96 -2.67 -6.41
C MET A 305 8.37 -2.88 -5.84
N GLU A 306 8.49 -3.53 -4.69
CA GLU A 306 9.80 -3.89 -4.11
C GLU A 306 10.57 -4.88 -4.98
N THR A 307 9.85 -5.83 -5.59
CA THR A 307 10.44 -6.80 -6.54
C THR A 307 10.98 -6.11 -7.79
N LEU A 308 10.22 -5.17 -8.37
CA LEU A 308 10.66 -4.38 -9.52
C LEU A 308 11.85 -3.48 -9.19
N MET A 309 11.84 -2.83 -8.02
CA MET A 309 12.96 -2.02 -7.54
C MET A 309 14.27 -2.79 -7.38
N THR A 310 14.18 -4.04 -6.93
CA THR A 310 15.35 -4.89 -6.72
C THR A 310 15.75 -5.65 -7.97
N GLU A 311 14.98 -5.50 -9.06
CA GLU A 311 15.21 -6.25 -10.31
C GLU A 311 15.34 -7.77 -10.06
N THR A 312 14.57 -8.27 -9.08
CA THR A 312 14.61 -9.70 -8.72
C THR A 312 13.70 -10.47 -9.66
N PRO A 313 14.20 -11.55 -10.31
CA PRO A 313 13.36 -12.48 -11.07
C PRO A 313 12.16 -12.91 -10.26
N ALA A 314 10.95 -12.83 -10.85
CA ALA A 314 9.76 -13.07 -10.06
C ALA A 314 8.66 -13.87 -10.76
N ILE A 315 8.03 -14.73 -9.97
CA ILE A 315 6.75 -15.37 -10.29
C ILE A 315 5.71 -14.80 -9.35
N VAL A 316 4.63 -14.22 -9.89
CA VAL A 316 3.52 -13.75 -9.07
C VAL A 316 2.29 -14.64 -9.26
N VAL A 317 1.62 -14.93 -8.14
CA VAL A 317 0.37 -15.66 -8.10
C VAL A 317 -0.69 -14.71 -7.55
N PRO A 318 -1.41 -13.96 -8.43
CA PRO A 318 -2.39 -13.01 -7.98
C PRO A 318 -3.55 -13.72 -7.29
N PHE A 319 -3.95 -13.19 -6.15
CA PHE A 319 -5.17 -13.62 -5.50
C PHE A 319 -6.38 -13.06 -6.26
N SER A 320 -7.28 -13.94 -6.66
CA SER A 320 -8.52 -13.60 -7.38
C SER A 320 -9.73 -13.94 -6.50
N ALA A 321 -10.22 -12.96 -5.73
CA ALA A 321 -11.57 -13.06 -5.18
C ALA A 321 -12.55 -12.38 -6.16
N ASP A 322 -13.79 -12.82 -6.17
CA ASP A 322 -14.87 -12.45 -7.13
C ASP A 322 -15.06 -10.95 -7.43
N SER A 323 -14.42 -10.05 -6.68
CA SER A 323 -14.52 -8.60 -6.84
C SER A 323 -13.17 -7.87 -6.84
N GLN A 324 -12.02 -8.57 -6.84
CA GLN A 324 -10.69 -7.96 -6.72
C GLN A 324 -9.80 -8.33 -7.90
N SER A 325 -9.94 -7.63 -9.05
CA SER A 325 -9.09 -7.81 -10.23
C SER A 325 -7.71 -7.15 -10.12
N GLU A 326 -7.51 -6.26 -9.13
CA GLU A 326 -6.33 -5.40 -9.04
C GLU A 326 -5.00 -6.15 -9.13
N GLN A 327 -4.86 -7.25 -8.38
CA GLN A 327 -3.63 -8.05 -8.41
C GLN A 327 -3.43 -8.70 -9.77
N THR A 328 -4.50 -9.22 -10.36
CA THR A 328 -4.49 -9.85 -11.68
C THR A 328 -4.17 -8.84 -12.77
N ASP A 329 -4.82 -7.69 -12.76
CA ASP A 329 -4.63 -6.62 -13.76
C ASP A 329 -3.17 -6.12 -13.74
N ARG A 330 -2.62 -5.89 -12.54
CA ARG A 330 -1.21 -5.50 -12.37
C ARG A 330 -0.26 -6.57 -12.88
N ALA A 331 -0.48 -7.83 -12.48
CA ALA A 331 0.38 -8.94 -12.86
C ALA A 331 0.38 -9.18 -14.37
N GLN A 332 -0.77 -9.10 -15.03
CA GLN A 332 -0.89 -9.27 -16.49
C GLN A 332 -0.14 -8.17 -17.25
N LYS A 333 -0.25 -6.92 -16.80
CA LYS A 333 0.49 -5.81 -17.42
C LYS A 333 2.00 -5.97 -17.28
N LEU A 334 2.46 -6.41 -16.10
CA LEU A 334 3.88 -6.66 -15.84
C LEU A 334 4.42 -7.86 -16.61
N GLU A 335 3.65 -8.93 -16.74
CA GLU A 335 4.02 -10.08 -17.56
C GLU A 335 4.12 -9.71 -19.04
N LYS A 336 3.14 -8.94 -19.56
CA LYS A 336 3.16 -8.44 -20.94
C LYS A 336 4.38 -7.56 -21.22
N ALA A 337 4.82 -6.81 -20.23
CA ALA A 337 6.03 -5.98 -20.31
C ALA A 337 7.33 -6.77 -20.07
N GLY A 338 7.24 -8.07 -19.74
CA GLY A 338 8.41 -8.95 -19.51
C GLY A 338 9.10 -8.74 -18.17
N ALA A 339 8.48 -8.01 -17.22
CA ALA A 339 9.10 -7.66 -15.94
C ALA A 339 9.00 -8.76 -14.88
N LEU A 340 8.03 -9.65 -15.03
CA LEU A 340 7.82 -10.80 -14.15
C LEU A 340 7.04 -11.89 -14.90
N SER A 341 6.87 -13.02 -14.27
CA SER A 341 6.04 -14.13 -14.79
C SER A 341 4.80 -14.31 -13.92
N LEU A 342 3.68 -14.54 -14.58
CA LEU A 342 2.38 -14.79 -13.95
C LEU A 342 2.07 -16.28 -13.90
N LEU A 343 1.59 -16.76 -12.76
CA LEU A 343 0.92 -18.06 -12.63
C LEU A 343 -0.47 -17.79 -12.03
N SER A 344 -1.54 -18.16 -12.74
CA SER A 344 -2.90 -17.96 -12.22
C SER A 344 -3.16 -18.86 -11.01
N GLU A 345 -4.03 -18.40 -10.10
CA GLU A 345 -4.43 -19.19 -8.93
C GLU A 345 -5.06 -20.54 -9.32
N ALA A 346 -5.87 -20.55 -10.39
CA ALA A 346 -6.43 -21.79 -10.94
C ALA A 346 -5.39 -22.76 -11.53
N GLY A 347 -4.23 -22.23 -11.97
CA GLY A 347 -3.11 -23.00 -12.48
C GLY A 347 -2.07 -23.37 -11.42
N LEU A 348 -2.29 -22.98 -10.15
CA LEU A 348 -1.34 -23.19 -9.07
C LEU A 348 -1.32 -24.64 -8.61
N THR A 349 -0.53 -25.46 -9.31
CA THR A 349 -0.15 -26.81 -8.86
C THR A 349 1.35 -26.87 -8.63
N PRO A 350 1.85 -27.82 -7.80
CA PRO A 350 3.29 -27.99 -7.60
C PRO A 350 4.07 -28.17 -8.90
N GLU A 351 3.54 -28.94 -9.84
CA GLU A 351 4.17 -29.24 -11.13
C GLU A 351 4.22 -28.00 -12.04
N ASN A 352 3.13 -27.25 -12.11
CA ASN A 352 3.07 -26.02 -12.90
C ASN A 352 3.99 -24.94 -12.31
N LEU A 353 4.03 -24.83 -10.98
CA LEU A 353 4.91 -23.90 -10.31
C LEU A 353 6.38 -24.29 -10.54
N ALA A 354 6.76 -25.55 -10.40
CA ALA A 354 8.11 -26.02 -10.66
C ALA A 354 8.54 -25.73 -12.11
N ARG A 355 7.69 -26.04 -13.09
CA ARG A 355 7.95 -25.72 -14.50
C ARG A 355 8.14 -24.24 -14.73
N LYS A 356 7.28 -23.39 -14.10
CA LYS A 356 7.39 -21.92 -14.22
C LYS A 356 8.68 -21.41 -13.58
N ILE A 357 9.15 -22.00 -12.48
CA ILE A 357 10.45 -21.71 -11.87
C ILE A 357 11.59 -21.96 -12.86
N ASP A 358 11.61 -23.15 -13.46
CA ASP A 358 12.64 -23.56 -14.41
C ASP A 358 12.65 -22.63 -15.65
N ASP A 359 11.46 -22.25 -16.14
CA ASP A 359 11.33 -21.29 -17.24
C ASP A 359 11.88 -19.90 -16.90
N VAL A 360 11.62 -19.40 -15.68
CA VAL A 360 12.02 -18.05 -15.26
C VAL A 360 13.52 -17.96 -15.04
N VAL A 361 14.13 -18.99 -14.46
CA VAL A 361 15.58 -19.04 -14.22
C VAL A 361 16.40 -19.02 -15.52
N GLN A 362 15.82 -19.52 -16.60
CA GLN A 362 16.46 -19.54 -17.93
C GLN A 362 16.25 -18.24 -18.74
N LYS A 363 15.32 -17.38 -18.32
CA LYS A 363 14.96 -16.15 -19.04
C LYS A 363 15.67 -14.92 -18.49
N SER A 364 16.09 -14.03 -19.38
CA SER A 364 16.44 -12.68 -19.01
C SER A 364 15.18 -11.89 -18.68
N ILE A 365 15.19 -11.16 -17.57
CA ILE A 365 14.09 -10.28 -17.19
C ILE A 365 14.28 -8.93 -17.88
N SER A 366 13.19 -8.37 -18.39
CA SER A 366 13.18 -7.00 -18.90
C SER A 366 13.15 -6.03 -17.73
N THR A 367 14.14 -5.15 -17.65
CA THR A 367 14.12 -4.03 -16.70
C THR A 367 13.08 -3.01 -17.15
N ILE A 368 12.02 -2.84 -16.38
CA ILE A 368 11.03 -1.77 -16.62
C ILE A 368 11.44 -0.55 -15.81
N LYS A 369 11.56 0.58 -16.48
CA LYS A 369 11.73 1.87 -15.81
C LYS A 369 10.36 2.34 -15.36
N ILE A 370 10.06 2.22 -14.08
CA ILE A 370 8.88 2.79 -13.42
C ILE A 370 9.30 3.92 -12.48
N ASP A 371 8.42 4.89 -12.33
CA ASP A 371 8.65 5.98 -11.38
C ASP A 371 8.39 5.51 -9.93
N VAL A 372 9.44 5.28 -9.17
CA VAL A 372 9.40 4.82 -7.77
C VAL A 372 9.62 5.95 -6.75
N HIS A 373 9.54 7.21 -7.17
CA HIS A 373 9.83 8.36 -6.32
C HIS A 373 8.59 8.91 -5.60
N GLY A 374 7.55 8.10 -5.40
CA GLY A 374 6.24 8.54 -4.90
C GLY A 374 6.28 9.21 -3.53
N THR A 375 7.12 8.75 -2.61
CA THR A 375 7.28 9.38 -1.29
C THR A 375 7.86 10.79 -1.40
N HIS A 376 8.92 10.93 -2.20
CA HIS A 376 9.62 12.20 -2.39
C HIS A 376 8.75 13.22 -3.14
N LYS A 377 8.15 12.83 -4.27
CA LYS A 377 7.28 13.71 -5.07
C LYS A 377 6.04 14.15 -4.28
N THR A 378 5.44 13.27 -3.49
CA THR A 378 4.33 13.63 -2.59
C THR A 378 4.76 14.68 -1.57
N THR A 379 5.92 14.50 -0.95
CA THR A 379 6.47 15.43 0.03
C THR A 379 6.74 16.81 -0.59
N LEU A 380 7.38 16.86 -1.76
CA LEU A 380 7.63 18.10 -2.49
C LEU A 380 6.34 18.80 -2.91
N PHE A 381 5.35 18.03 -3.39
CA PHE A 381 4.05 18.58 -3.77
C PHE A 381 3.36 19.27 -2.58
N ILE A 382 3.27 18.59 -1.43
CA ILE A 382 2.64 19.15 -0.22
C ILE A 382 3.37 20.43 0.22
N LYS A 383 4.72 20.43 0.21
CA LYS A 383 5.51 21.61 0.55
C LYS A 383 5.20 22.79 -0.36
N SER A 384 5.25 22.56 -1.67
CA SER A 384 4.97 23.62 -2.65
C SER A 384 3.52 24.14 -2.57
N LEU A 385 2.56 23.27 -2.29
CA LEU A 385 1.15 23.65 -2.12
C LEU A 385 0.97 24.63 -0.96
N ILE A 386 1.60 24.36 0.17
CA ILE A 386 1.48 25.20 1.36
C ILE A 386 2.27 26.50 1.21
N GLU A 387 3.45 26.49 0.60
CA GLU A 387 4.23 27.68 0.28
C GLU A 387 3.43 28.66 -0.63
N LYS A 388 2.83 28.16 -1.70
CA LYS A 388 1.98 28.94 -2.60
C LYS A 388 0.81 29.58 -1.85
N LYS A 389 0.14 28.82 -0.96
CA LYS A 389 -0.99 29.32 -0.17
C LYS A 389 -0.56 30.41 0.82
N THR A 390 0.59 30.27 1.44
CA THR A 390 1.14 31.27 2.36
C THR A 390 1.48 32.56 1.61
N ASN A 391 2.09 32.48 0.44
CA ASN A 391 2.43 33.63 -0.38
C ASN A 391 1.18 34.38 -0.88
N GLN A 392 0.12 33.65 -1.30
CA GLN A 392 -1.14 34.25 -1.71
C GLN A 392 -1.83 35.03 -0.56
N ARG A 393 -1.80 34.50 0.66
CA ARG A 393 -2.33 35.19 1.86
C ARG A 393 -1.52 36.45 2.19
N ALA A 394 -0.20 36.42 2.00
CA ALA A 394 0.66 37.59 2.25
C ALA A 394 0.40 38.74 1.25
N ILE A 395 0.04 38.42 0.01
CA ILE A 395 -0.30 39.38 -1.06
C ILE A 395 -1.69 40.00 -0.82
N GLN A 396 -2.64 39.23 -0.29
CA GLN A 396 -4.03 39.69 -0.04
C GLN A 396 -4.23 40.51 1.22
N CYS A 397 -3.24 40.56 2.12
CA CYS A 397 -3.21 41.46 3.30
C CYS A 397 -1.95 42.34 3.21
N PRO A 398 -1.91 43.35 2.33
CA PRO A 398 -0.90 44.40 2.45
C PRO A 398 -1.12 45.13 3.78
N LYS A 399 -0.03 45.45 4.50
CA LYS A 399 -0.01 46.15 5.76
C LYS A 399 -0.63 47.55 5.64
#